data_19daaadde4a9b95d86649021efba90de
#
_entry.id   19daaadde4a9b95d86649021efba90de
#
_cell.length_a   1.000
_cell.length_b   1.000
_cell.length_c   1.000
_cell.angle_alpha   90.00
_cell.angle_beta   90.00
_cell.angle_gamma   90.00
#
_symmetry.space_group_name_H-M   'P 1'
#
loop_
_entity.id
_entity.type
_entity.pdbx_description
1 polymer ?
#
loop_
_entity_poly.entity_id
_entity_poly.type
_entity_poly.pdbx_seq_one_letter_code
_entity_poly.pdbx_strand_id
1 'polypeptide(L)'
;MKSPRMIRYLTITSVAIVALSAFSWLGFGVVTNSIKRVDAFAGIEERPEKPTSAVNYLIVGSDSREGLTREEQRRLRTGSTKIAAGKRSDTMLLVHISKNRDRAAIISIPRDSYALIPSWTDSSGDVRSETYSKINSAFAWGGAPLLIETIESMSDVRIDHYIEVDFTGFVRIV
;
A
#
# COMPACT_ATOMS: atom_id res chain seq x y z
N MET A 1 51.34 1.89 -30.19
CA MET A 1 50.24 2.71 -30.73
C MET A 1 48.98 1.82 -30.79
N LYS A 2 47.93 2.13 -30.08
CA LYS A 2 46.66 1.36 -30.15
C LYS A 2 45.98 1.65 -31.50
N SER A 3 45.51 0.59 -32.19
CA SER A 3 44.92 0.74 -33.52
C SER A 3 43.68 1.64 -33.46
N PRO A 4 43.45 2.51 -34.48
CA PRO A 4 42.32 3.43 -34.50
C PRO A 4 40.95 2.71 -34.43
N ARG A 5 40.90 1.44 -34.83
CA ARG A 5 39.71 0.60 -34.71
C ARG A 5 39.38 0.24 -33.25
N MET A 6 40.39 -0.06 -32.44
CA MET A 6 40.21 -0.40 -31.02
C MET A 6 39.70 0.79 -30.21
N ILE A 7 40.18 2.00 -30.52
CA ILE A 7 39.69 3.23 -29.88
C ILE A 7 38.22 3.46 -30.25
N ARG A 8 37.81 3.27 -31.49
CA ARG A 8 36.41 3.37 -31.92
C ARG A 8 35.49 2.39 -31.21
N TYR A 9 35.87 1.13 -31.06
CA TYR A 9 35.06 0.16 -30.30
C TYR A 9 34.95 0.53 -28.83
N LEU A 10 36.03 0.99 -28.20
CA LEU A 10 36.04 1.45 -26.83
C LEU A 10 35.10 2.68 -26.61
N THR A 11 35.13 3.63 -27.54
CA THR A 11 34.22 4.79 -27.43
C THR A 11 32.77 4.41 -27.65
N ILE A 12 32.46 3.55 -28.62
CA ILE A 12 31.09 3.08 -28.87
C ILE A 12 30.56 2.31 -27.66
N THR A 13 31.34 1.40 -27.08
CA THR A 13 30.90 0.65 -25.88
C THR A 13 30.73 1.56 -24.68
N SER A 14 31.59 2.54 -24.46
CA SER A 14 31.43 3.51 -23.37
C SER A 14 30.16 4.35 -23.53
N VAL A 15 29.89 4.83 -24.73
CA VAL A 15 28.66 5.60 -25.02
C VAL A 15 27.41 4.73 -24.83
N ALA A 16 27.46 3.45 -25.26
CA ALA A 16 26.34 2.54 -25.07
C ALA A 16 26.07 2.25 -23.59
N ILE A 17 27.11 2.07 -22.78
CA ILE A 17 26.98 1.86 -21.33
C ILE A 17 26.36 3.08 -20.66
N VAL A 18 26.83 4.29 -21.00
CA VAL A 18 26.29 5.54 -20.44
C VAL A 18 24.83 5.74 -20.85
N ALA A 19 24.49 5.46 -22.12
CA ALA A 19 23.10 5.55 -22.59
C ALA A 19 22.18 4.55 -21.89
N LEU A 20 22.62 3.29 -21.73
CA LEU A 20 21.87 2.28 -20.97
C LEU A 20 21.69 2.66 -19.51
N SER A 21 22.71 3.19 -18.85
CA SER A 21 22.64 3.65 -17.47
C SER A 21 21.65 4.82 -17.32
N ALA A 22 21.70 5.78 -18.24
CA ALA A 22 20.77 6.91 -18.24
C ALA A 22 19.33 6.44 -18.48
N PHE A 23 19.10 5.52 -19.40
CA PHE A 23 17.78 4.95 -19.67
C PHE A 23 17.25 4.15 -18.49
N SER A 24 18.09 3.36 -17.83
CA SER A 24 17.74 2.62 -16.62
C SER A 24 17.38 3.56 -15.46
N TRP A 25 18.13 4.65 -15.30
CA TRP A 25 17.87 5.65 -14.26
C TRP A 25 16.56 6.39 -14.48
N LEU A 26 16.28 6.79 -15.72
CA LEU A 26 14.99 7.40 -16.09
C LEU A 26 13.81 6.45 -15.88
N GLY A 27 13.95 5.18 -16.29
CA GLY A 27 12.93 4.15 -16.10
C GLY A 27 12.65 3.87 -14.62
N PHE A 28 13.69 3.81 -13.80
CA PHE A 28 13.57 3.63 -12.35
C PHE A 28 12.85 4.81 -11.69
N GLY A 29 13.13 6.06 -12.12
CA GLY A 29 12.46 7.26 -11.64
C GLY A 29 10.94 7.25 -11.93
N VAL A 30 10.53 6.77 -13.09
CA VAL A 30 9.10 6.68 -13.45
C VAL A 30 8.38 5.67 -12.55
N VAL A 31 8.97 4.50 -12.31
CA VAL A 31 8.38 3.47 -11.45
C VAL A 31 8.28 3.93 -9.99
N THR A 32 9.33 4.54 -9.45
CA THR A 32 9.33 4.98 -8.05
C THR A 32 8.39 6.15 -7.77
N ASN A 33 8.19 7.05 -8.74
CA ASN A 33 7.26 8.17 -8.62
C ASN A 33 5.79 7.75 -8.76
N SER A 34 5.52 6.56 -9.28
CA SER A 34 4.15 6.03 -9.41
C SER A 34 3.61 5.46 -8.10
N ILE A 35 4.46 5.20 -7.10
CA ILE A 35 4.07 4.65 -5.81
C ILE A 35 3.80 5.80 -4.84
N LYS A 36 2.53 5.99 -4.47
CA LYS A 36 2.16 6.92 -3.40
C LYS A 36 2.60 6.33 -2.05
N ARG A 37 3.41 7.07 -1.32
CA ARG A 37 3.77 6.70 0.05
C ARG A 37 2.77 7.30 1.00
N VAL A 38 2.16 6.46 1.84
CA VAL A 38 1.23 6.85 2.89
C VAL A 38 1.91 6.54 4.23
N ASP A 39 1.86 7.48 5.16
CA ASP A 39 2.27 7.22 6.53
C ASP A 39 1.14 6.50 7.26
N ALA A 40 1.10 5.18 7.08
CA ALA A 40 0.05 4.33 7.59
C ALA A 40 0.18 4.05 9.11
N PHE A 41 1.28 4.45 9.72
CA PHE A 41 1.58 4.20 11.14
C PHE A 41 1.58 5.48 11.98
N ALA A 42 1.23 6.62 11.38
CA ALA A 42 1.18 7.89 12.09
C ALA A 42 0.16 7.86 13.23
N GLY A 43 0.59 8.31 14.42
CA GLY A 43 -0.28 8.45 15.59
C GLY A 43 -0.60 7.15 16.33
N ILE A 44 -0.06 6.00 15.94
CA ILE A 44 -0.21 4.75 16.69
C ILE A 44 0.86 4.70 17.77
N GLU A 45 0.47 4.92 19.03
CA GLU A 45 1.41 4.99 20.16
C GLU A 45 1.71 3.62 20.74
N GLU A 46 0.67 2.81 20.98
CA GLU A 46 0.80 1.47 21.57
C GLU A 46 0.66 0.40 20.49
N ARG A 47 1.71 -0.39 20.32
CA ARG A 47 1.74 -1.46 19.32
C ARG A 47 2.25 -2.75 19.93
N PRO A 48 1.74 -3.93 19.48
CA PRO A 48 2.21 -5.22 19.95
C PRO A 48 3.73 -5.36 19.84
N GLU A 49 4.32 -6.11 20.77
CA GLU A 49 5.74 -6.44 20.70
C GLU A 49 6.04 -7.29 19.45
N LYS A 50 7.26 -7.18 18.96
CA LYS A 50 7.75 -8.00 17.86
C LYS A 50 8.74 -9.05 18.35
N PRO A 51 8.26 -10.22 18.78
CA PRO A 51 9.11 -11.23 19.42
C PRO A 51 10.07 -11.92 18.45
N THR A 52 9.86 -11.79 17.15
CA THR A 52 10.67 -12.47 16.11
C THR A 52 11.01 -11.53 14.96
N SER A 53 11.93 -11.96 14.07
CA SER A 53 12.22 -11.27 12.81
C SER A 53 11.28 -11.67 11.66
N ALA A 54 10.15 -12.32 11.96
CA ALA A 54 9.06 -12.51 10.99
C ALA A 54 8.50 -11.16 10.54
N VAL A 55 7.89 -11.11 9.36
CA VAL A 55 7.39 -9.87 8.77
C VAL A 55 5.91 -10.03 8.44
N ASN A 56 5.10 -9.07 8.89
CA ASN A 56 3.67 -9.03 8.66
C ASN A 56 3.30 -7.87 7.74
N TYR A 57 2.64 -8.19 6.64
CA TYR A 57 2.10 -7.21 5.70
C TYR A 57 0.59 -7.17 5.84
N LEU A 58 0.03 -5.98 5.99
CA LEU A 58 -1.41 -5.77 5.81
C LEU A 58 -1.64 -5.25 4.39
N ILE A 59 -2.37 -6.02 3.59
CA ILE A 59 -2.75 -5.66 2.22
C ILE A 59 -4.23 -5.34 2.21
N VAL A 60 -4.56 -4.14 1.75
CA VAL A 60 -5.93 -3.61 1.73
C VAL A 60 -6.32 -3.28 0.30
N GLY A 61 -7.40 -3.90 -0.17
CA GLY A 61 -8.06 -3.51 -1.42
C GLY A 61 -9.09 -2.43 -1.14
N SER A 62 -8.86 -1.24 -1.66
CA SER A 62 -9.76 -0.09 -1.52
C SER A 62 -10.57 0.13 -2.79
N ASP A 63 -11.87 0.42 -2.66
CA ASP A 63 -12.71 0.82 -3.79
C ASP A 63 -12.56 2.31 -4.14
N SER A 64 -11.51 2.96 -3.61
CA SER A 64 -11.21 4.36 -3.91
C SER A 64 -11.01 4.54 -5.43
N ARG A 65 -11.73 5.52 -5.95
CA ARG A 65 -11.69 5.91 -7.37
C ARG A 65 -11.03 7.27 -7.56
N GLU A 66 -10.31 7.72 -6.53
CA GLU A 66 -9.57 8.97 -6.58
C GLU A 66 -8.49 8.90 -7.65
N GLY A 67 -8.46 9.87 -8.55
CA GLY A 67 -7.48 9.95 -9.63
C GLY A 67 -7.86 9.26 -10.94
N LEU A 68 -9.03 8.59 -11.02
CA LEU A 68 -9.56 8.11 -12.30
C LEU A 68 -10.16 9.26 -13.10
N THR A 69 -9.75 9.38 -14.36
CA THR A 69 -10.37 10.30 -15.31
C THR A 69 -11.80 9.85 -15.66
N ARG A 70 -12.64 10.75 -16.16
CA ARG A 70 -14.00 10.41 -16.62
C ARG A 70 -14.00 9.36 -17.73
N GLU A 71 -12.96 9.32 -18.54
CA GLU A 71 -12.79 8.34 -19.60
C GLU A 71 -12.48 6.94 -19.05
N GLU A 72 -11.55 6.86 -18.09
CA GLU A 72 -11.21 5.64 -17.38
C GLU A 72 -12.42 5.09 -16.62
N GLN A 73 -13.18 5.95 -15.93
CA GLN A 73 -14.41 5.55 -15.23
C GLN A 73 -15.44 4.94 -16.18
N ARG A 74 -15.63 5.50 -17.40
CA ARG A 74 -16.53 4.95 -18.41
C ARG A 74 -16.02 3.62 -18.97
N ARG A 75 -14.72 3.53 -19.27
CA ARG A 75 -14.08 2.32 -19.80
C ARG A 75 -14.16 1.15 -18.83
N LEU A 76 -13.98 1.42 -17.55
CA LEU A 76 -14.02 0.44 -16.47
C LEU A 76 -15.43 0.16 -15.94
N ARG A 77 -16.45 0.88 -16.41
CA ARG A 77 -17.84 0.79 -15.94
C ARG A 77 -17.97 0.91 -14.41
N THR A 78 -17.09 1.69 -13.77
CA THR A 78 -17.01 1.79 -12.29
C THR A 78 -18.13 2.63 -11.66
N GLY A 79 -19.01 3.23 -12.43
CA GLY A 79 -20.05 4.13 -11.93
C GLY A 79 -19.53 5.49 -11.49
N SER A 80 -20.42 6.34 -10.97
CA SER A 80 -20.08 7.71 -10.54
C SER A 80 -19.41 7.71 -9.16
N THR A 81 -18.35 8.55 -9.00
CA THR A 81 -17.67 8.81 -7.71
C THR A 81 -18.61 9.38 -6.64
N LYS A 82 -19.75 9.96 -7.02
CA LYS A 82 -20.75 10.50 -6.06
C LYS A 82 -21.48 9.42 -5.26
N ILE A 83 -21.52 8.17 -5.77
CA ILE A 83 -22.21 7.04 -5.11
C ILE A 83 -21.28 6.31 -4.14
N ALA A 84 -19.97 6.44 -4.30
CA ALA A 84 -18.95 5.84 -3.45
C ALA A 84 -18.38 6.85 -2.43
N ALA A 85 -19.24 7.61 -1.77
CA ALA A 85 -18.82 8.53 -0.71
C ALA A 85 -18.44 7.71 0.54
N GLY A 86 -17.14 7.37 0.63
CA GLY A 86 -16.53 6.67 1.77
C GLY A 86 -15.40 5.77 1.29
N LYS A 87 -14.23 5.94 1.87
CA LYS A 87 -13.13 4.97 1.70
C LYS A 87 -13.59 3.65 2.32
N ARG A 88 -13.80 2.64 1.51
CA ARG A 88 -14.15 1.29 1.97
C ARG A 88 -13.06 0.34 1.55
N SER A 89 -12.65 -0.52 2.46
CA SER A 89 -11.81 -1.65 2.14
C SER A 89 -12.70 -2.89 1.98
N ASP A 90 -12.73 -3.44 0.79
CA ASP A 90 -13.52 -4.65 0.53
C ASP A 90 -12.71 -5.93 0.75
N THR A 91 -11.40 -5.83 0.69
CA THR A 91 -10.47 -6.96 0.88
C THR A 91 -9.37 -6.56 1.85
N MET A 92 -9.17 -7.36 2.88
CA MET A 92 -8.08 -7.20 3.84
C MET A 92 -7.38 -8.55 4.01
N LEU A 93 -6.08 -8.56 3.73
CA LEU A 93 -5.23 -9.74 3.83
C LEU A 93 -4.06 -9.46 4.77
N LEU A 94 -3.92 -10.27 5.79
CA LEU A 94 -2.72 -10.30 6.62
C LEU A 94 -1.79 -11.39 6.09
N VAL A 95 -0.62 -10.98 5.60
CA VAL A 95 0.41 -11.88 5.06
C VAL A 95 1.55 -11.97 6.06
N HIS A 96 1.72 -13.13 6.65
CA HIS A 96 2.81 -13.44 7.55
C HIS A 96 3.94 -14.17 6.82
N ILE A 97 5.15 -13.64 6.88
CA ILE A 97 6.35 -14.28 6.35
C ILE A 97 7.21 -14.72 7.53
N SER A 98 7.52 -16.00 7.59
CA SER A 98 8.31 -16.59 8.65
C SER A 98 9.69 -15.94 8.81
N LYS A 99 10.27 -16.07 10.00
CA LYS A 99 11.63 -15.58 10.31
C LYS A 99 12.68 -16.02 9.28
N ASN A 100 12.61 -17.28 8.84
CA ASN A 100 13.57 -17.85 7.90
C ASN A 100 13.20 -17.57 6.44
N ARG A 101 12.04 -16.94 6.19
CA ARG A 101 11.50 -16.65 4.84
C ARG A 101 11.26 -17.91 3.99
N ASP A 102 11.05 -19.04 4.64
CA ASP A 102 10.78 -20.35 4.02
C ASP A 102 9.27 -20.67 3.95
N ARG A 103 8.45 -19.92 4.68
CA ARG A 103 7.00 -20.09 4.74
C ARG A 103 6.29 -18.75 4.75
N ALA A 104 5.11 -18.74 4.12
CA ALA A 104 4.18 -17.64 4.19
C ALA A 104 2.79 -18.16 4.52
N ALA A 105 2.05 -17.41 5.34
CA ALA A 105 0.64 -17.63 5.60
C ALA A 105 -0.15 -16.40 5.16
N ILE A 106 -1.31 -16.61 4.55
CA ILE A 106 -2.22 -15.54 4.14
C ILE A 106 -3.54 -15.75 4.89
N ILE A 107 -3.93 -14.74 5.64
CA ILE A 107 -5.15 -14.73 6.44
C ILE A 107 -6.07 -13.64 5.87
N SER A 108 -7.24 -14.03 5.41
CA SER A 108 -8.26 -13.08 4.98
C SER A 108 -9.05 -12.59 6.20
N ILE A 109 -9.17 -11.28 6.33
CA ILE A 109 -9.98 -10.64 7.38
C ILE A 109 -11.29 -10.19 6.73
N PRO A 110 -12.45 -10.78 7.11
CA PRO A 110 -13.72 -10.34 6.54
C PRO A 110 -14.03 -8.90 6.92
N ARG A 111 -14.41 -8.09 5.96
CA ARG A 111 -14.69 -6.64 6.16
C ARG A 111 -15.80 -6.36 7.19
N ASP A 112 -16.69 -7.31 7.40
CA ASP A 112 -17.82 -7.20 8.33
C ASP A 112 -17.50 -7.82 9.69
N SER A 113 -16.24 -8.21 9.96
CA SER A 113 -15.82 -8.69 11.29
C SER A 113 -16.12 -7.62 12.35
N TYR A 114 -16.71 -8.04 13.44
CA TYR A 114 -17.05 -7.17 14.56
C TYR A 114 -15.83 -7.01 15.47
N ALA A 115 -15.35 -5.80 15.63
CA ALA A 115 -14.15 -5.50 16.40
C ALA A 115 -14.33 -4.25 17.25
N LEU A 116 -13.57 -4.16 18.34
CA LEU A 116 -13.41 -2.91 19.08
C LEU A 116 -12.49 -1.98 18.30
N ILE A 117 -13.03 -0.87 17.83
CA ILE A 117 -12.26 0.19 17.18
C ILE A 117 -11.77 1.13 18.27
N PRO A 118 -10.45 1.38 18.41
CA PRO A 118 -9.90 2.28 19.40
C PRO A 118 -10.43 3.72 19.26
N SER A 119 -10.16 4.55 20.25
CA SER A 119 -10.48 5.98 20.16
C SER A 119 -9.68 6.64 19.05
N TRP A 120 -10.31 7.56 18.31
CA TRP A 120 -9.64 8.25 17.19
C TRP A 120 -10.05 9.71 17.12
N THR A 121 -9.25 10.51 16.44
CA THR A 121 -9.61 11.90 16.11
C THR A 121 -10.18 11.93 14.69
N ASP A 122 -11.40 12.43 14.56
CA ASP A 122 -12.04 12.53 13.24
C ASP A 122 -11.49 13.72 12.41
N SER A 123 -11.96 13.83 11.16
CA SER A 123 -11.54 14.90 10.24
C SER A 123 -11.91 16.31 10.68
N SER A 124 -12.83 16.46 11.65
CA SER A 124 -13.21 17.72 12.26
C SER A 124 -12.31 18.10 13.44
N GLY A 125 -11.45 17.20 13.89
CA GLY A 125 -10.60 17.37 15.06
C GLY A 125 -11.25 16.90 16.37
N ASP A 126 -12.44 16.31 16.31
CA ASP A 126 -13.14 15.80 17.49
C ASP A 126 -12.61 14.40 17.87
N VAL A 127 -12.38 14.20 19.16
CA VAL A 127 -12.01 12.89 19.70
C VAL A 127 -13.25 12.02 19.82
N ARG A 128 -13.24 10.88 19.18
CA ARG A 128 -14.27 9.84 19.26
C ARG A 128 -13.82 8.74 20.22
N SER A 129 -14.71 8.33 21.08
CA SER A 129 -14.45 7.23 22.02
C SER A 129 -14.41 5.89 21.28
N GLU A 130 -13.70 4.93 21.86
CA GLU A 130 -13.70 3.53 21.40
C GLU A 130 -15.12 2.99 21.24
N THR A 131 -15.31 2.16 20.24
CA THR A 131 -16.63 1.59 19.95
C THR A 131 -16.52 0.27 19.20
N TYR A 132 -17.50 -0.60 19.43
CA TYR A 132 -17.62 -1.81 18.65
C TYR A 132 -18.31 -1.56 17.32
N SER A 133 -17.68 -1.96 16.22
CA SER A 133 -18.28 -1.83 14.88
C SER A 133 -17.65 -2.87 13.92
N LYS A 134 -18.10 -2.84 12.66
CA LYS A 134 -17.45 -3.59 11.59
C LYS A 134 -16.03 -3.05 11.37
N ILE A 135 -15.07 -3.93 11.21
CA ILE A 135 -13.66 -3.55 11.03
C ILE A 135 -13.43 -2.59 9.84
N ASN A 136 -14.24 -2.72 8.80
CA ASN A 136 -14.24 -1.79 7.66
C ASN A 136 -14.56 -0.34 8.06
N SER A 137 -15.31 -0.12 9.15
CA SER A 137 -15.59 1.22 9.67
C SER A 137 -14.33 1.91 10.17
N ALA A 138 -13.36 1.18 10.71
CA ALA A 138 -12.09 1.76 11.12
C ALA A 138 -11.36 2.40 9.94
N PHE A 139 -11.34 1.72 8.80
CA PHE A 139 -10.75 2.27 7.57
C PHE A 139 -11.52 3.50 7.05
N ALA A 140 -12.85 3.46 7.12
CA ALA A 140 -13.68 4.58 6.69
C ALA A 140 -13.52 5.83 7.57
N TRP A 141 -13.32 5.66 8.88
CA TRP A 141 -13.28 6.75 9.86
C TRP A 141 -11.89 7.35 10.07
N GLY A 142 -10.87 6.51 10.20
CA GLY A 142 -9.49 6.93 10.50
C GLY A 142 -8.45 6.46 9.49
N GLY A 143 -8.89 5.84 8.37
CA GLY A 143 -7.99 5.38 7.32
C GLY A 143 -7.09 4.22 7.75
N ALA A 144 -5.91 4.15 7.14
CA ALA A 144 -4.94 3.09 7.40
C ALA A 144 -4.48 3.03 8.86
N PRO A 145 -4.16 4.14 9.55
CA PRO A 145 -3.72 4.08 10.94
C PRO A 145 -4.74 3.42 11.88
N LEU A 146 -5.98 3.85 11.84
CA LEU A 146 -7.03 3.31 12.71
C LEU A 146 -7.35 1.85 12.38
N LEU A 147 -7.31 1.47 11.11
CA LEU A 147 -7.47 0.07 10.70
C LEU A 147 -6.34 -0.81 11.24
N ILE A 148 -5.09 -0.35 11.11
CA ILE A 148 -3.92 -1.08 11.62
C ILE A 148 -4.02 -1.26 13.13
N GLU A 149 -4.28 -0.19 13.87
CA GLU A 149 -4.45 -0.22 15.32
C GLU A 149 -5.57 -1.18 15.75
N THR A 150 -6.71 -1.17 15.04
CA THR A 150 -7.82 -2.09 15.26
C THR A 150 -7.40 -3.55 15.06
N ILE A 151 -6.67 -3.85 13.98
CA ILE A 151 -6.23 -5.21 13.69
C ILE A 151 -5.16 -5.67 14.67
N GLU A 152 -4.20 -4.81 15.01
CA GLU A 152 -3.16 -5.11 15.99
C GLU A 152 -3.77 -5.38 17.37
N SER A 153 -4.70 -4.55 17.83
CA SER A 153 -5.41 -4.73 19.11
C SER A 153 -6.23 -6.02 19.16
N MET A 154 -6.88 -6.39 18.05
CA MET A 154 -7.71 -7.58 17.96
C MET A 154 -6.88 -8.88 17.90
N SER A 155 -5.72 -8.84 17.25
CA SER A 155 -4.94 -10.05 16.91
C SER A 155 -3.68 -10.24 17.75
N ASP A 156 -3.22 -9.21 18.45
CA ASP A 156 -1.91 -9.13 19.11
C ASP A 156 -0.75 -9.39 18.13
N VAL A 157 -0.95 -9.08 16.85
CA VAL A 157 0.03 -9.26 15.79
C VAL A 157 0.49 -7.91 15.27
N ARG A 158 1.76 -7.58 15.46
CA ARG A 158 2.35 -6.35 14.93
C ARG A 158 2.42 -6.36 13.40
N ILE A 159 1.89 -5.33 12.76
CA ILE A 159 1.95 -5.12 11.31
C ILE A 159 3.21 -4.30 10.98
N ASP A 160 4.09 -4.86 10.15
CA ASP A 160 5.35 -4.21 9.77
C ASP A 160 5.21 -3.33 8.53
N HIS A 161 4.35 -3.73 7.61
CA HIS A 161 4.15 -3.05 6.33
C HIS A 161 2.69 -2.97 5.97
N TYR A 162 2.31 -1.85 5.37
CA TYR A 162 0.98 -1.60 4.84
C TYR A 162 1.04 -1.41 3.33
N ILE A 163 0.14 -2.06 2.60
CA ILE A 163 0.00 -1.95 1.16
C ILE A 163 -1.47 -1.70 0.85
N GLU A 164 -1.77 -0.59 0.20
CA GLU A 164 -3.10 -0.28 -0.31
C GLU A 164 -3.11 -0.39 -1.84
N VAL A 165 -4.07 -1.13 -2.37
CA VAL A 165 -4.31 -1.26 -3.80
C VAL A 165 -5.69 -0.68 -4.10
N ASP A 166 -5.71 0.45 -4.78
CA ASP A 166 -6.93 1.09 -5.28
C ASP A 166 -7.20 0.72 -6.75
N PHE A 167 -8.37 1.10 -7.27
CA PHE A 167 -8.71 0.87 -8.68
C PHE A 167 -7.70 1.53 -9.64
N THR A 168 -7.18 2.68 -9.29
CA THR A 168 -6.19 3.41 -10.11
C THR A 168 -4.88 2.65 -10.17
N GLY A 169 -4.42 2.15 -9.04
CA GLY A 169 -3.22 1.30 -8.93
C GLY A 169 -3.39 -0.01 -9.69
N PHE A 170 -4.55 -0.67 -9.54
CA PHE A 170 -4.83 -1.91 -10.25
C PHE A 170 -4.79 -1.75 -11.78
N VAL A 171 -5.43 -0.71 -12.33
CA VAL A 171 -5.47 -0.44 -13.77
C VAL A 171 -4.09 -0.12 -14.35
N ARG A 172 -3.17 0.41 -13.55
CA ARG A 172 -1.80 0.71 -13.98
C ARG A 172 -0.87 -0.50 -13.96
N ILE A 173 -1.24 -1.56 -13.25
CA ILE A 173 -0.45 -2.79 -13.13
C ILE A 173 -0.85 -3.81 -14.21
N VAL A 174 -2.10 -3.78 -14.66
CA VAL A 174 -2.68 -4.66 -15.70
C VAL A 174 -2.63 -4.00 -17.07
#